data_9d1de89492c2f1fcfc34b55bba477a3d
#
_entry.id   9d1de89492c2f1fcfc34b55bba477a3d
#
_cell.length_a   1.000
_cell.length_b   1.000
_cell.length_c   1.000
_cell.angle_alpha   90.00
_cell.angle_beta   90.00
_cell.angle_gamma   90.00
#
_symmetry.space_group_name_H-M   'P 1'
#
loop_
_entity.id
_entity.type
_entity.pdbx_description
1 polymer ?
#
loop_
_entity_poly.entity_id
_entity_poly.type
_entity_poly.pdbx_seq_one_letter_code
_entity_poly.pdbx_strand_id
1 'polypeptide(L)'
;CGFLIALGLVLFIVSIILYCGLKILNPNEALVFALFGKYYGTLKKPGYFWINPFCSPINPIGSKNSFTMGANGHTSVTTGTKKISLKTMTLDNGKQKVNDELGNPVEIGAIVIWKVVNPTQAVINVENYKNYLSIQCDAIIRNTARIYPYDTSEQGDEKSLRGSSQEI
;
A
#
# COMPACT_ATOMS: atom_id res chain seq x y z
N CYS A 1 27.10 48.55 -8.03
CA CYS A 1 26.45 47.96 -6.82
C CYS A 1 25.16 47.22 -7.15
N GLY A 2 24.26 47.73 -8.02
CA GLY A 2 22.99 47.09 -8.33
C GLY A 2 23.12 45.69 -8.97
N PHE A 3 24.08 45.49 -9.86
CA PHE A 3 24.32 44.18 -10.51
C PHE A 3 24.72 43.08 -9.52
N LEU A 4 25.56 43.41 -8.52
CA LEU A 4 25.97 42.45 -7.49
C LEU A 4 24.81 42.04 -6.58
N ILE A 5 23.93 43.00 -6.26
CA ILE A 5 22.73 42.73 -5.46
C ILE A 5 21.77 41.83 -6.24
N ALA A 6 21.53 42.10 -7.52
CA ALA A 6 20.69 41.27 -8.38
C ALA A 6 21.24 39.81 -8.53
N LEU A 7 22.56 39.70 -8.73
CA LEU A 7 23.24 38.41 -8.79
C LEU A 7 23.09 37.60 -7.47
N GLY A 8 23.28 38.28 -6.33
CA GLY A 8 23.10 37.65 -5.01
C GLY A 8 21.68 37.15 -4.77
N LEU A 9 20.68 37.94 -5.19
CA LEU A 9 19.27 37.54 -5.06
C LEU A 9 18.94 36.32 -5.92
N VAL A 10 19.45 36.25 -7.15
CA VAL A 10 19.27 35.08 -8.03
C VAL A 10 19.92 33.85 -7.43
N LEU A 11 21.14 33.92 -6.93
CA LEU A 11 21.84 32.82 -6.28
C LEU A 11 21.09 32.32 -5.02
N PHE A 12 20.52 33.25 -4.26
CA PHE A 12 19.71 32.91 -3.08
C PHE A 12 18.45 32.11 -3.45
N ILE A 13 17.72 32.53 -4.49
CA ILE A 13 16.54 31.82 -5.00
C ILE A 13 16.92 30.42 -5.49
N VAL A 14 18.00 30.30 -6.27
CA VAL A 14 18.50 29.01 -6.77
C VAL A 14 18.88 28.08 -5.60
N SER A 15 19.51 28.61 -4.57
CA SER A 15 19.84 27.83 -3.36
C SER A 15 18.61 27.22 -2.68
N ILE A 16 17.55 28.02 -2.50
CA ILE A 16 16.28 27.52 -1.91
C ILE A 16 15.68 26.37 -2.76
N ILE A 17 15.68 26.53 -4.09
CA ILE A 17 15.15 25.47 -5.00
C ILE A 17 15.98 24.20 -4.87
N LEU A 18 17.31 24.31 -4.78
CA LEU A 18 18.18 23.14 -4.61
C LEU A 18 17.93 22.42 -3.29
N TYR A 19 17.70 23.13 -2.19
CA TYR A 19 17.38 22.51 -0.89
C TYR A 19 16.04 21.78 -0.91
N CYS A 20 15.03 22.25 -1.64
CA CYS A 20 13.73 21.58 -1.76
C CYS A 20 13.82 20.19 -2.43
N GLY A 21 14.87 19.93 -3.21
CA GLY A 21 15.10 18.67 -3.90
C GLY A 21 15.63 17.53 -3.01
N LEU A 22 16.09 17.82 -1.80
CA LEU A 22 16.64 16.80 -0.90
C LEU A 22 15.54 15.94 -0.32
N LYS A 23 15.67 14.61 -0.50
CA LYS A 23 14.74 13.61 0.04
C LYS A 23 15.51 12.54 0.80
N ILE A 24 14.96 12.18 1.97
CA ILE A 24 15.52 11.14 2.84
C ILE A 24 14.62 9.92 2.73
N LEU A 25 15.22 8.76 2.43
CA LEU A 25 14.54 7.49 2.36
C LEU A 25 15.09 6.56 3.45
N ASN A 26 14.19 6.06 4.31
CA ASN A 26 14.55 5.10 5.35
C ASN A 26 14.65 3.67 4.77
N PRO A 27 15.31 2.75 5.49
CA PRO A 27 15.32 1.34 5.11
C PRO A 27 13.90 0.77 5.01
N ASN A 28 13.66 -0.10 4.03
CA ASN A 28 12.36 -0.73 3.76
C ASN A 28 11.22 0.25 3.44
N GLU A 29 11.57 1.41 2.89
CA GLU A 29 10.63 2.36 2.30
C GLU A 29 10.94 2.54 0.82
N ALA A 30 9.93 2.91 0.04
CA ALA A 30 10.08 3.29 -1.36
C ALA A 30 9.33 4.60 -1.63
N LEU A 31 9.83 5.36 -2.60
CA LEU A 31 9.17 6.54 -3.14
C LEU A 31 9.01 6.38 -4.64
N VAL A 32 7.78 6.51 -5.12
CA VAL A 32 7.44 6.56 -6.54
C VAL A 32 7.16 8.00 -6.92
N PHE A 33 7.87 8.50 -7.92
CA PHE A 33 7.78 9.90 -8.34
C PHE A 33 7.09 10.04 -9.69
N ALA A 34 6.23 11.03 -9.78
CA ALA A 34 5.73 11.53 -11.04
C ALA A 34 6.18 12.98 -11.27
N LEU A 35 6.51 13.29 -12.51
CA LEU A 35 6.79 14.63 -13.01
C LEU A 35 5.68 15.00 -14.01
N PHE A 36 4.89 16.03 -13.70
CA PHE A 36 3.77 16.48 -14.54
C PHE A 36 2.85 15.35 -15.03
N GLY A 37 2.53 14.39 -14.12
CA GLY A 37 1.65 13.27 -14.43
C GLY A 37 2.30 12.06 -15.12
N LYS A 38 3.56 12.17 -15.57
CA LYS A 38 4.32 11.04 -16.11
C LYS A 38 5.17 10.38 -15.01
N TYR A 39 5.27 9.07 -15.05
CA TYR A 39 6.19 8.33 -14.18
C TYR A 39 7.64 8.79 -14.44
N TYR A 40 8.33 9.22 -13.39
CA TYR A 40 9.71 9.69 -13.44
C TYR A 40 10.71 8.65 -12.96
N GLY A 41 10.40 7.99 -11.84
CA GLY A 41 11.29 6.97 -11.28
C GLY A 41 10.85 6.49 -9.90
N THR A 42 11.51 5.44 -9.44
CA THR A 42 11.25 4.84 -8.13
C THR A 42 12.54 4.68 -7.34
N LEU A 43 12.59 5.22 -6.14
CA LEU A 43 13.65 5.04 -5.19
C LEU A 43 13.31 3.92 -4.22
N LYS A 44 14.21 2.91 -4.12
CA LYS A 44 14.11 1.76 -3.20
C LYS A 44 15.29 1.69 -2.22
N LYS A 45 16.42 2.32 -2.56
CA LYS A 45 17.62 2.29 -1.70
C LYS A 45 17.52 3.33 -0.59
N PRO A 46 17.86 2.97 0.67
CA PRO A 46 17.92 3.96 1.74
C PRO A 46 19.06 4.94 1.51
N GLY A 47 18.87 6.18 1.98
CA GLY A 47 19.89 7.20 1.89
C GLY A 47 19.33 8.60 1.60
N TYR A 48 20.25 9.49 1.29
CA TYR A 48 19.96 10.86 0.88
C TYR A 48 20.02 10.96 -0.64
N PHE A 49 18.97 11.50 -1.22
CA PHE A 49 18.87 11.67 -2.66
C PHE A 49 18.45 13.10 -2.99
N TRP A 50 19.08 13.63 -4.00
CA TRP A 50 18.62 14.85 -4.62
C TRP A 50 17.73 14.52 -5.82
N ILE A 51 16.53 15.03 -5.81
CA ILE A 51 15.51 14.80 -6.84
C ILE A 51 14.98 16.15 -7.28
N ASN A 52 14.61 16.25 -8.55
CA ASN A 52 13.99 17.44 -9.07
C ASN A 52 12.82 17.89 -8.16
N PRO A 53 12.82 19.14 -7.65
CA PRO A 53 11.81 19.66 -6.72
C PRO A 53 10.39 19.64 -7.30
N PHE A 54 10.25 19.62 -8.63
CA PHE A 54 8.96 19.52 -9.32
C PHE A 54 8.37 18.11 -9.34
N CYS A 55 9.13 17.09 -8.93
CA CYS A 55 8.62 15.73 -8.81
C CYS A 55 7.74 15.58 -7.58
N SER A 56 6.52 15.09 -7.77
CA SER A 56 5.61 14.76 -6.68
C SER A 56 5.66 13.25 -6.37
N PRO A 57 5.84 12.86 -5.10
CA PRO A 57 5.71 11.46 -4.71
C PRO A 57 4.25 11.03 -4.69
N ILE A 58 3.97 9.85 -5.26
CA ILE A 58 2.63 9.26 -5.35
C ILE A 58 2.54 8.10 -4.36
N ASN A 59 1.50 8.10 -3.52
CA ASN A 59 1.11 6.96 -2.71
C ASN A 59 -0.42 6.88 -2.65
N PRO A 60 -1.07 5.94 -3.32
CA PRO A 60 -2.53 5.84 -3.38
C PRO A 60 -3.17 5.47 -2.03
N ILE A 61 -2.42 4.79 -1.14
CA ILE A 61 -2.90 4.41 0.20
C ILE A 61 -2.49 5.42 1.26
N GLY A 62 -1.53 6.29 0.96
CA GLY A 62 -1.18 7.39 1.84
C GLY A 62 -2.44 8.16 2.20
N SER A 63 -2.75 8.24 3.49
CA SER A 63 -3.89 9.02 3.98
C SER A 63 -3.91 10.37 3.28
N LYS A 64 -5.03 10.70 2.64
CA LYS A 64 -5.23 12.06 2.10
C LYS A 64 -5.09 13.00 3.30
N ASN A 65 -4.39 14.11 3.13
CA ASN A 65 -4.32 15.15 4.14
C ASN A 65 -5.75 15.48 4.58
N SER A 66 -6.18 14.95 5.69
CA SER A 66 -7.49 15.25 6.25
C SER A 66 -7.33 16.29 7.35
N PHE A 67 -7.97 17.41 7.13
CA PHE A 67 -8.11 18.45 8.12
C PHE A 67 -9.41 18.18 8.86
N THR A 68 -9.33 17.65 10.07
CA THR A 68 -10.51 17.40 10.90
C THR A 68 -10.57 18.48 11.99
N MET A 69 -11.54 19.34 11.90
CA MET A 69 -11.91 20.24 13.00
C MET A 69 -12.78 19.44 14.00
N GLY A 70 -12.19 19.06 15.12
CA GLY A 70 -12.97 18.47 16.21
C GLY A 70 -13.85 19.55 16.88
N ALA A 71 -15.03 19.17 17.32
CA ALA A 71 -15.98 20.04 18.05
C ALA A 71 -15.38 20.71 19.31
N ASN A 72 -14.24 20.23 19.79
CA ASN A 72 -13.52 20.75 20.97
C ASN A 72 -12.32 21.66 20.62
N GLY A 73 -12.28 22.24 19.42
CA GLY A 73 -11.22 23.18 19.03
C GLY A 73 -9.83 22.55 18.80
N HIS A 74 -9.68 21.23 18.90
CA HIS A 74 -8.43 20.55 18.55
C HIS A 74 -8.38 20.28 17.05
N THR A 75 -7.48 20.94 16.37
CA THR A 75 -7.21 20.74 14.95
C THR A 75 -6.19 19.61 14.80
N SER A 76 -6.63 18.46 14.31
CA SER A 76 -5.71 17.39 13.95
C SER A 76 -5.40 17.41 12.45
N VAL A 77 -4.16 17.71 12.10
CA VAL A 77 -3.65 17.63 10.73
C VAL A 77 -3.01 16.26 10.53
N THR A 78 -3.71 15.35 9.88
CA THR A 78 -3.13 14.07 9.49
C THR A 78 -2.39 14.23 8.17
N THR A 79 -1.07 14.34 8.23
CA THR A 79 -0.22 14.39 7.03
C THR A 79 -0.11 12.97 6.46
N GLY A 80 -0.67 12.77 5.29
CA GLY A 80 -0.60 11.49 4.58
C GLY A 80 0.83 11.10 4.26
N THR A 81 1.21 9.87 4.59
CA THR A 81 2.53 9.33 4.29
C THR A 81 2.67 9.08 2.80
N LYS A 82 3.53 9.84 2.13
CA LYS A 82 3.83 9.68 0.70
C LYS A 82 4.77 8.51 0.40
N LYS A 83 5.35 7.90 1.43
CA LYS A 83 6.25 6.77 1.35
C LYS A 83 5.48 5.45 1.36
N ILE A 84 5.97 4.48 0.60
CA ILE A 84 5.40 3.14 0.50
C ILE A 84 6.25 2.21 1.37
N SER A 85 5.62 1.47 2.28
CA SER A 85 6.31 0.49 3.10
C SER A 85 6.61 -0.77 2.28
N LEU A 86 7.86 -1.23 2.32
CA LEU A 86 8.29 -2.51 1.77
C LEU A 86 8.39 -3.60 2.86
N LYS A 87 8.02 -3.27 4.10
CA LYS A 87 7.98 -4.21 5.20
C LYS A 87 6.87 -5.22 4.97
N THR A 88 7.01 -6.39 5.57
CA THR A 88 5.92 -7.37 5.64
C THR A 88 4.77 -6.78 6.44
N MET A 89 3.58 -6.88 5.91
CA MET A 89 2.34 -6.37 6.51
C MET A 89 1.34 -7.50 6.63
N THR A 90 0.46 -7.40 7.61
CA THR A 90 -0.61 -8.35 7.86
C THR A 90 -1.93 -7.70 7.48
N LEU A 91 -2.76 -8.44 6.77
CA LEU A 91 -4.15 -8.09 6.49
C LEU A 91 -5.02 -9.14 7.17
N ASP A 92 -5.81 -8.70 8.12
CA ASP A 92 -6.86 -9.52 8.73
C ASP A 92 -8.12 -9.36 7.89
N ASN A 93 -8.49 -10.44 7.20
CA ASN A 93 -9.72 -10.51 6.44
C ASN A 93 -10.77 -11.14 7.35
N GLY A 94 -11.69 -10.33 7.84
CA GLY A 94 -12.70 -10.73 8.81
C GLY A 94 -13.43 -12.01 8.42
N LYS A 95 -14.07 -12.65 9.39
CA LYS A 95 -14.87 -13.86 9.14
C LYS A 95 -15.99 -13.59 8.15
N GLN A 96 -16.10 -14.45 7.14
CA GLN A 96 -17.18 -14.41 6.16
C GLN A 96 -17.93 -15.75 6.14
N LYS A 97 -19.25 -15.67 5.93
CA LYS A 97 -20.08 -16.86 5.74
C LYS A 97 -20.02 -17.28 4.28
N VAL A 98 -19.65 -18.52 4.06
CA VAL A 98 -19.57 -19.15 2.73
C VAL A 98 -20.25 -20.49 2.79
N ASN A 99 -20.79 -20.98 1.68
CA ASN A 99 -21.34 -22.32 1.60
C ASN A 99 -20.25 -23.27 1.05
N ASP A 100 -20.15 -24.44 1.66
CA ASP A 100 -19.30 -25.52 1.17
C ASP A 100 -19.92 -26.18 -0.09
N GLU A 101 -19.28 -27.24 -0.60
CA GLU A 101 -19.76 -28.01 -1.74
C GLU A 101 -21.16 -28.61 -1.49
N LEU A 102 -21.43 -29.03 -0.28
CA LEU A 102 -22.72 -29.64 0.14
C LEU A 102 -23.80 -28.58 0.45
N GLY A 103 -23.46 -27.28 0.40
CA GLY A 103 -24.38 -26.20 0.71
C GLY A 103 -24.47 -25.84 2.19
N ASN A 104 -23.62 -26.40 3.06
CA ASN A 104 -23.60 -26.05 4.47
C ASN A 104 -22.95 -24.68 4.68
N PRO A 105 -23.51 -23.79 5.50
CA PRO A 105 -22.91 -22.49 5.79
C PRO A 105 -21.73 -22.66 6.75
N VAL A 106 -20.53 -22.22 6.32
CA VAL A 106 -19.28 -22.24 7.09
C VAL A 106 -18.79 -20.83 7.31
N GLU A 107 -18.22 -20.54 8.47
CA GLU A 107 -17.56 -19.26 8.75
C GLU A 107 -16.05 -19.42 8.62
N ILE A 108 -15.45 -18.72 7.66
CA ILE A 108 -14.01 -18.76 7.39
C ILE A 108 -13.43 -17.35 7.55
N GLY A 109 -12.36 -17.25 8.33
CA GLY A 109 -11.52 -16.05 8.42
C GLY A 109 -10.10 -16.35 7.94
N ALA A 110 -9.46 -15.38 7.31
CA ALA A 110 -8.10 -15.53 6.84
C ALA A 110 -7.20 -14.37 7.26
N ILE A 111 -5.98 -14.68 7.63
CA ILE A 111 -4.92 -13.71 7.89
C ILE A 111 -3.91 -13.81 6.75
N VAL A 112 -3.75 -12.72 6.02
CA VAL A 112 -2.85 -12.66 4.87
C VAL A 112 -1.59 -11.88 5.22
N ILE A 113 -0.45 -12.55 5.12
CA ILE A 113 0.87 -11.93 5.32
C ILE A 113 1.42 -11.59 3.94
N TRP A 114 1.70 -10.33 3.68
CA TRP A 114 2.11 -9.85 2.37
C TRP A 114 3.14 -8.73 2.44
N LYS A 115 3.85 -8.49 1.34
CA LYS A 115 4.80 -7.37 1.19
C LYS A 115 4.79 -6.83 -0.23
N VAL A 116 5.10 -5.54 -0.39
CA VAL A 116 5.25 -4.92 -1.70
C VAL A 116 6.65 -5.22 -2.25
N VAL A 117 6.72 -5.98 -3.34
CA VAL A 117 7.98 -6.29 -4.04
C VAL A 117 8.30 -5.22 -5.09
N ASN A 118 7.28 -4.83 -5.86
CA ASN A 118 7.41 -3.82 -6.90
C ASN A 118 6.50 -2.61 -6.62
N PRO A 119 7.01 -1.57 -5.93
CA PRO A 119 6.20 -0.41 -5.55
C PRO A 119 5.69 0.38 -6.76
N THR A 120 6.40 0.36 -7.89
CA THR A 120 5.96 1.04 -9.10
C THR A 120 4.66 0.46 -9.62
N GLN A 121 4.59 -0.86 -9.79
CA GLN A 121 3.39 -1.54 -10.28
C GLN A 121 2.23 -1.42 -9.28
N ALA A 122 2.52 -1.54 -7.99
CA ALA A 122 1.52 -1.42 -6.93
C ALA A 122 0.83 -0.05 -6.90
N VAL A 123 1.54 1.01 -7.29
CA VAL A 123 1.02 2.40 -7.27
C VAL A 123 0.38 2.81 -8.59
N ILE A 124 0.94 2.36 -9.73
CA ILE A 124 0.48 2.81 -11.04
C ILE A 124 -0.70 1.97 -11.52
N ASN A 125 -0.69 0.65 -11.28
CA ASN A 125 -1.67 -0.26 -11.83
C ASN A 125 -2.89 -0.46 -10.92
N VAL A 126 -2.79 -0.13 -9.63
CA VAL A 126 -3.86 -0.39 -8.66
C VAL A 126 -4.12 0.86 -7.83
N GLU A 127 -5.36 1.31 -7.78
CA GLU A 127 -5.76 2.49 -7.01
C GLU A 127 -5.59 2.27 -5.50
N ASN A 128 -5.99 1.11 -5.00
CA ASN A 128 -5.82 0.75 -3.59
C ASN A 128 -5.45 -0.73 -3.47
N TYR A 129 -4.15 -1.01 -3.42
CA TYR A 129 -3.65 -2.38 -3.39
C TYR A 129 -4.01 -3.14 -2.11
N LYS A 130 -4.30 -2.48 -0.97
CA LYS A 130 -4.79 -3.16 0.23
C LYS A 130 -6.22 -3.65 0.05
N ASN A 131 -7.08 -2.78 -0.46
CA ASN A 131 -8.47 -3.14 -0.73
C ASN A 131 -8.58 -4.19 -1.83
N TYR A 132 -7.77 -4.04 -2.89
CA TYR A 132 -7.67 -5.04 -3.95
C TYR A 132 -7.28 -6.42 -3.40
N LEU A 133 -6.28 -6.49 -2.52
CA LEU A 133 -5.84 -7.73 -1.89
C LEU A 133 -6.95 -8.35 -1.04
N SER A 134 -7.66 -7.56 -0.24
CA SER A 134 -8.79 -8.04 0.58
C SER A 134 -9.89 -8.65 -0.27
N ILE A 135 -10.31 -7.97 -1.34
CA ILE A 135 -11.35 -8.47 -2.25
C ILE A 135 -10.90 -9.77 -2.95
N GLN A 136 -9.64 -9.86 -3.38
CA GLN A 136 -9.11 -11.07 -3.99
C GLN A 136 -9.05 -12.25 -3.01
N CYS A 137 -8.67 -12.00 -1.76
CA CYS A 137 -8.69 -13.02 -0.71
C CYS A 137 -10.11 -13.53 -0.45
N ASP A 138 -11.11 -12.64 -0.38
CA ASP A 138 -12.51 -13.03 -0.23
C ASP A 138 -13.00 -13.90 -1.40
N ALA A 139 -12.64 -13.53 -2.61
CA ALA A 139 -13.00 -14.29 -3.80
C ALA A 139 -12.36 -15.69 -3.80
N ILE A 140 -11.08 -15.79 -3.43
CA ILE A 140 -10.36 -17.06 -3.35
C ILE A 140 -10.99 -17.96 -2.28
N ILE A 141 -11.25 -17.43 -1.07
CA ILE A 141 -11.88 -18.18 0.02
C ILE A 141 -13.23 -18.75 -0.42
N ARG A 142 -14.08 -17.95 -1.05
CA ARG A 142 -15.38 -18.40 -1.54
C ARG A 142 -15.26 -19.48 -2.62
N ASN A 143 -14.32 -19.31 -3.55
CA ASN A 143 -14.10 -20.29 -4.60
C ASN A 143 -13.58 -21.61 -4.04
N THR A 144 -12.61 -21.56 -3.12
CA THR A 144 -12.05 -22.75 -2.47
C THR A 144 -13.11 -23.47 -1.65
N ALA A 145 -13.89 -22.73 -0.84
CA ALA A 145 -14.94 -23.35 -0.02
C ALA A 145 -16.02 -24.06 -0.84
N ARG A 146 -16.31 -23.61 -2.06
CA ARG A 146 -17.29 -24.26 -2.95
C ARG A 146 -16.81 -25.56 -3.58
N ILE A 147 -15.50 -25.77 -3.63
CA ILE A 147 -14.90 -26.95 -4.29
C ILE A 147 -14.75 -28.10 -3.31
N TYR A 148 -14.65 -27.83 -2.03
CA TYR A 148 -14.36 -28.82 -1.00
C TYR A 148 -15.47 -28.87 0.04
N PRO A 149 -15.94 -30.09 0.43
CA PRO A 149 -16.86 -30.26 1.55
C PRO A 149 -16.17 -29.90 2.87
N TYR A 150 -16.92 -29.42 3.84
CA TYR A 150 -16.37 -29.07 5.15
C TYR A 150 -15.81 -30.28 5.87
N ASP A 151 -16.57 -31.38 5.89
CA ASP A 151 -16.20 -32.64 6.52
C ASP A 151 -16.68 -33.81 5.65
N THR A 152 -15.84 -34.80 5.46
CA THR A 152 -16.20 -36.05 4.78
C THR A 152 -16.56 -37.10 5.85
N SER A 153 -17.81 -37.52 5.90
CA SER A 153 -18.30 -38.51 6.85
C SER A 153 -17.88 -39.95 6.53
N GLU A 154 -17.26 -40.20 5.39
CA GLU A 154 -16.81 -41.52 4.99
C GLU A 154 -15.30 -41.57 4.76
N GLN A 155 -14.68 -42.72 5.09
CA GLN A 155 -13.25 -43.03 4.94
C GLN A 155 -12.85 -43.11 3.44
N GLY A 156 -13.04 -42.05 2.70
CA GLY A 156 -12.58 -41.91 1.32
C GLY A 156 -11.47 -40.89 1.23
N ASP A 157 -10.58 -41.07 0.24
CA ASP A 157 -9.46 -40.17 -0.11
C ASP A 157 -9.87 -38.74 -0.55
N GLU A 158 -11.10 -38.31 -0.22
CA GLU A 158 -11.61 -37.00 -0.60
C GLU A 158 -11.08 -35.92 0.35
N LYS A 159 -10.47 -34.88 -0.25
CA LYS A 159 -9.95 -33.73 0.48
C LYS A 159 -11.11 -32.93 1.07
N SER A 160 -11.04 -32.67 2.38
CA SER A 160 -12.00 -31.83 3.09
C SER A 160 -11.34 -30.58 3.69
N LEU A 161 -12.11 -29.52 3.86
CA LEU A 161 -11.61 -28.25 4.46
C LEU A 161 -11.09 -28.48 5.89
N ARG A 162 -11.65 -29.44 6.61
CA ARG A 162 -11.24 -29.76 7.98
C ARG A 162 -10.03 -30.69 8.05
N GLY A 163 -9.97 -31.71 7.21
CA GLY A 163 -8.94 -32.75 7.26
C GLY A 163 -7.67 -32.40 6.49
N SER A 164 -7.78 -31.71 5.38
CA SER A 164 -6.68 -31.46 4.43
C SER A 164 -6.27 -29.98 4.35
N SER A 165 -6.43 -29.23 5.42
CA SER A 165 -6.18 -27.77 5.46
C SER A 165 -4.75 -27.34 5.09
N GLN A 166 -3.77 -28.26 5.07
CA GLN A 166 -2.40 -27.98 4.65
C GLN A 166 -2.16 -28.24 3.15
N GLU A 167 -3.07 -28.95 2.47
CA GLU A 167 -2.94 -29.30 1.06
C GLU A 167 -3.86 -28.48 0.14
N ILE A 168 -4.79 -27.72 0.71
CA ILE A 168 -5.71 -26.83 0.04
C ILE A 168 -5.18 -25.38 0.16
#